data_2bcb27efcc9b6c39c579317d20026841
#
_entry.id   2bcb27efcc9b6c39c579317d20026841
#
_cell.length_a   1.000
_cell.length_b   1.000
_cell.length_c   1.000
_cell.angle_alpha   90.00
_cell.angle_beta   90.00
_cell.angle_gamma   90.00
#
_symmetry.space_group_name_H-M   'P 1'
#
loop_
_entity.id
_entity.type
_entity.pdbx_description
1 polymer ?
#
loop_
_entity_poly.entity_id
_entity_poly.type
_entity_poly.pdbx_seq_one_letter_code
_entity_poly.pdbx_strand_id
1 'polypeptide(L)'
;MPPRVKVTKEDIVKAAVDIVRKSGAQAINARTDASVLNCSTQPVFSNFATMDELRLAVAKKADILCQEYMQREVESGEFPTYKANGMAYIQFAKEEKELFKLLYMCDRSDEAISEGSELTDKMETIVHNNTGLEGSDAKLFHLEMWTYVHGIATMIATGYYNFDWELISKMLTDVYQGLKKQYETE
;
A
#
# COMPACT_ATOMS: atom_id res chain seq x y z
N MET A 1 20.11 -37.68 12.76
CA MET A 1 19.96 -36.47 11.92
C MET A 1 19.00 -35.54 12.65
N PRO A 2 19.34 -34.28 12.91
CA PRO A 2 18.39 -33.34 13.44
C PRO A 2 17.22 -33.19 12.45
N PRO A 3 15.96 -32.98 12.95
CA PRO A 3 14.82 -32.82 12.08
C PRO A 3 15.05 -31.60 11.16
N ARG A 4 14.89 -31.78 9.83
CA ARG A 4 14.89 -30.67 8.89
C ARG A 4 13.78 -29.72 9.27
N VAL A 5 14.08 -28.47 9.58
CA VAL A 5 13.10 -27.42 9.78
C VAL A 5 12.23 -27.37 8.53
N LYS A 6 10.94 -27.60 8.69
CA LYS A 6 9.99 -27.60 7.56
C LYS A 6 9.75 -26.14 7.19
N VAL A 7 10.18 -25.76 5.98
CA VAL A 7 9.92 -24.43 5.43
C VAL A 7 8.41 -24.27 5.19
N THR A 8 7.80 -23.28 5.81
CA THR A 8 6.35 -23.00 5.71
C THR A 8 6.04 -22.05 4.54
N LYS A 9 4.76 -21.95 4.20
CA LYS A 9 4.26 -20.97 3.22
C LYS A 9 4.58 -19.54 3.66
N GLU A 10 4.44 -19.25 4.95
CA GLU A 10 4.75 -17.96 5.57
C GLU A 10 6.24 -17.61 5.50
N ASP A 11 7.12 -18.58 5.73
CA ASP A 11 8.57 -18.36 5.60
C ASP A 11 8.94 -17.94 4.17
N ILE A 12 8.32 -18.60 3.17
CA ILE A 12 8.56 -18.30 1.76
C ILE A 12 8.07 -16.90 1.41
N VAL A 13 6.84 -16.54 1.82
CA VAL A 13 6.29 -15.20 1.58
C VAL A 13 7.15 -14.13 2.25
N LYS A 14 7.59 -14.36 3.49
CA LYS A 14 8.48 -13.43 4.20
C LYS A 14 9.80 -13.23 3.48
N ALA A 15 10.44 -14.32 3.04
CA ALA A 15 11.68 -14.25 2.26
C ALA A 15 11.47 -13.50 0.94
N ALA A 16 10.35 -13.75 0.24
CA ALA A 16 10.01 -13.07 -1.00
C ALA A 16 9.74 -11.57 -0.78
N VAL A 17 9.07 -11.16 0.30
CA VAL A 17 8.92 -9.75 0.70
C VAL A 17 10.28 -9.08 0.91
N ASP A 18 11.22 -9.75 1.59
CA ASP A 18 12.57 -9.22 1.80
C ASP A 18 13.37 -9.13 0.50
N ILE A 19 13.13 -10.03 -0.45
CA ILE A 19 13.71 -9.94 -1.80
C ILE A 19 13.16 -8.72 -2.53
N VAL A 20 11.84 -8.48 -2.49
CA VAL A 20 11.22 -7.30 -3.11
C VAL A 20 11.80 -6.02 -2.52
N ARG A 21 11.89 -5.89 -1.21
CA ARG A 21 12.47 -4.71 -0.53
C ARG A 21 13.87 -4.38 -1.03
N LYS A 22 14.68 -5.40 -1.31
CA LYS A 22 16.08 -5.22 -1.72
C LYS A 22 16.28 -5.04 -3.21
N SER A 23 15.46 -5.70 -4.04
CA SER A 23 15.78 -5.90 -5.45
C SER A 23 14.57 -5.72 -6.39
N GLY A 24 13.39 -5.34 -5.85
CA GLY A 24 12.17 -5.17 -6.64
C GLY A 24 11.43 -6.47 -6.95
N ALA A 25 10.19 -6.35 -7.42
CA ALA A 25 9.28 -7.47 -7.65
C ALA A 25 9.78 -8.47 -8.70
N GLN A 26 10.55 -8.01 -9.68
CA GLN A 26 11.15 -8.83 -10.75
C GLN A 26 12.18 -9.85 -10.23
N ALA A 27 12.71 -9.63 -9.02
CA ALA A 27 13.70 -10.53 -8.41
C ALA A 27 13.05 -11.80 -7.80
N ILE A 28 11.72 -11.85 -7.64
CA ILE A 28 11.01 -13.01 -7.09
C ILE A 28 11.11 -14.18 -8.07
N ASN A 29 11.81 -15.22 -7.67
CA ASN A 29 11.81 -16.52 -8.34
C ASN A 29 12.20 -17.62 -7.36
N ALA A 30 11.87 -18.88 -7.68
CA ALA A 30 12.06 -20.00 -6.77
C ALA A 30 13.53 -20.21 -6.32
N ARG A 31 14.50 -19.78 -7.14
CA ARG A 31 15.93 -19.91 -6.80
C ARG A 31 16.37 -18.84 -5.79
N THR A 32 15.92 -17.59 -5.97
CA THR A 32 16.22 -16.51 -5.03
C THR A 32 15.59 -16.78 -3.66
N ASP A 33 14.33 -17.23 -3.63
CA ASP A 33 13.65 -17.60 -2.38
C ASP A 33 14.36 -18.77 -1.68
N ALA A 34 14.65 -19.83 -2.40
CA ALA A 34 15.38 -21.00 -1.87
C ALA A 34 16.77 -20.61 -1.31
N SER A 35 17.47 -19.69 -1.99
CA SER A 35 18.76 -19.18 -1.55
C SER A 35 18.67 -18.42 -0.23
N VAL A 36 17.69 -17.54 -0.07
CA VAL A 36 17.45 -16.78 1.17
C VAL A 36 17.10 -17.73 2.32
N LEU A 37 16.31 -18.78 2.03
CA LEU A 37 15.88 -19.78 3.02
C LEU A 37 16.91 -20.89 3.27
N ASN A 38 18.07 -20.86 2.59
CA ASN A 38 19.08 -21.93 2.67
C ASN A 38 18.50 -23.33 2.44
N CYS A 39 17.61 -23.48 1.45
CA CYS A 39 16.97 -24.75 1.10
C CYS A 39 17.02 -25.01 -0.41
N SER A 40 16.48 -26.15 -0.85
CA SER A 40 16.24 -26.42 -2.28
C SER A 40 14.99 -25.66 -2.77
N THR A 41 14.75 -25.63 -4.08
CA THR A 41 13.53 -25.03 -4.66
C THR A 41 12.27 -25.86 -4.40
N GLN A 42 12.40 -27.13 -3.98
CA GLN A 42 11.28 -28.04 -3.76
C GLN A 42 10.24 -27.49 -2.74
N PRO A 43 10.61 -26.92 -1.57
CA PRO A 43 9.64 -26.32 -0.66
C PRO A 43 8.82 -25.20 -1.30
N VAL A 44 9.42 -24.39 -2.19
CA VAL A 44 8.68 -23.31 -2.89
C VAL A 44 7.60 -23.92 -3.76
N PHE A 45 7.92 -24.88 -4.63
CA PHE A 45 6.94 -25.55 -5.49
C PHE A 45 5.98 -26.49 -4.77
N SER A 46 6.30 -26.91 -3.54
CA SER A 46 5.37 -27.67 -2.70
C SER A 46 4.30 -26.78 -2.02
N ASN A 47 4.59 -25.49 -1.86
CA ASN A 47 3.68 -24.54 -1.20
C ASN A 47 2.94 -23.63 -2.19
N PHE A 48 3.49 -23.42 -3.40
CA PHE A 48 2.91 -22.58 -4.45
C PHE A 48 2.94 -23.33 -5.77
N ALA A 49 1.77 -23.50 -6.41
CA ALA A 49 1.64 -24.19 -7.68
C ALA A 49 2.33 -23.42 -8.81
N THR A 50 2.33 -22.07 -8.73
CA THR A 50 2.96 -21.18 -9.70
C THR A 50 3.70 -20.05 -9.02
N MET A 51 4.61 -19.39 -9.74
CA MET A 51 5.26 -18.18 -9.24
C MET A 51 4.29 -17.00 -9.12
N ASP A 52 3.22 -16.99 -9.90
CA ASP A 52 2.19 -15.94 -9.82
C ASP A 52 1.36 -16.07 -8.53
N GLU A 53 1.11 -17.29 -8.07
CA GLU A 53 0.51 -17.52 -6.76
C GLU A 53 1.39 -16.97 -5.63
N LEU A 54 2.71 -17.14 -5.72
CA LEU A 54 3.65 -16.54 -4.76
C LEU A 54 3.63 -15.01 -4.86
N ARG A 55 3.69 -14.44 -6.06
CA ARG A 55 3.62 -12.98 -6.27
C ARG A 55 2.35 -12.39 -5.68
N LEU A 56 1.21 -13.04 -5.89
CA LEU A 56 -0.06 -12.62 -5.29
C LEU A 56 -0.02 -12.67 -3.76
N ALA A 57 0.57 -13.71 -3.17
CA ALA A 57 0.73 -13.80 -1.72
C ALA A 57 1.65 -12.70 -1.16
N VAL A 58 2.70 -12.34 -1.89
CA VAL A 58 3.58 -11.22 -1.54
C VAL A 58 2.84 -9.89 -1.62
N ALA A 59 2.07 -9.65 -2.68
CA ALA A 59 1.24 -8.45 -2.82
C ALA A 59 0.24 -8.33 -1.66
N LYS A 60 -0.46 -9.41 -1.30
CA LYS A 60 -1.35 -9.43 -0.13
C LYS A 60 -0.62 -9.09 1.17
N LYS A 61 0.60 -9.60 1.37
CA LYS A 61 1.39 -9.28 2.56
C LYS A 61 1.85 -7.82 2.56
N ALA A 62 2.21 -7.26 1.41
CA ALA A 62 2.55 -5.85 1.26
C ALA A 62 1.35 -4.93 1.54
N ASP A 63 0.14 -5.32 1.10
CA ASP A 63 -1.10 -4.60 1.39
C ASP A 63 -1.41 -4.58 2.90
N ILE A 64 -1.29 -5.73 3.57
CA ILE A 64 -1.42 -5.80 5.04
C ILE A 64 -0.43 -4.85 5.72
N LEU A 65 0.82 -4.80 5.27
CA LEU A 65 1.82 -3.88 5.82
C LEU A 65 1.40 -2.41 5.61
N CYS A 66 0.88 -2.06 4.44
CA CYS A 66 0.37 -0.71 4.19
C CYS A 66 -0.78 -0.35 5.14
N GLN A 67 -1.71 -1.27 5.37
CA GLN A 67 -2.80 -1.10 6.33
C GLN A 67 -2.28 -0.96 7.78
N GLU A 68 -1.23 -1.68 8.16
CA GLU A 68 -0.58 -1.54 9.47
C GLU A 68 0.06 -0.14 9.65
N TYR A 69 0.59 0.48 8.58
CA TYR A 69 1.04 1.88 8.60
C TYR A 69 -0.12 2.84 8.85
N MET A 70 -1.23 2.68 8.11
CA MET A 70 -2.42 3.51 8.28
C MET A 70 -3.00 3.40 9.69
N GLN A 71 -3.15 2.18 10.19
CA GLN A 71 -3.70 1.92 11.51
C GLN A 71 -2.84 2.58 12.62
N ARG A 72 -1.52 2.43 12.54
CA ARG A 72 -0.58 3.04 13.49
C ARG A 72 -0.67 4.55 13.52
N GLU A 73 -0.77 5.19 12.34
CA GLU A 73 -0.85 6.64 12.24
C GLU A 73 -2.18 7.17 12.79
N VAL A 74 -3.27 6.48 12.51
CA VAL A 74 -4.59 6.81 13.09
C VAL A 74 -4.57 6.67 14.61
N GLU A 75 -3.98 5.60 15.14
CA GLU A 75 -3.87 5.35 16.59
C GLU A 75 -2.95 6.35 17.31
N SER A 76 -1.97 6.92 16.59
CA SER A 76 -1.09 7.95 17.16
C SER A 76 -1.85 9.20 17.62
N GLY A 77 -2.96 9.52 16.95
CA GLY A 77 -3.77 10.70 17.20
C GLY A 77 -3.10 12.03 16.82
N GLU A 78 -1.96 11.99 16.10
CA GLU A 78 -1.24 13.19 15.68
C GLU A 78 -2.04 14.01 14.66
N PHE A 79 -2.78 13.33 13.77
CA PHE A 79 -3.62 13.96 12.74
C PHE A 79 -5.07 13.48 12.82
N PRO A 80 -6.02 14.29 12.33
CA PRO A 80 -7.39 13.79 12.07
C PRO A 80 -7.35 12.54 11.18
N THR A 81 -8.23 11.58 11.42
CA THR A 81 -8.23 10.23 10.79
C THR A 81 -8.03 10.27 9.27
N TYR A 82 -8.71 11.16 8.55
CA TYR A 82 -8.58 11.25 7.10
C TYR A 82 -7.17 11.67 6.65
N LYS A 83 -6.60 12.68 7.31
CA LYS A 83 -5.23 13.14 7.07
C LYS A 83 -4.21 12.08 7.49
N ALA A 84 -4.41 11.41 8.62
CA ALA A 84 -3.55 10.34 9.13
C ALA A 84 -3.37 9.22 8.09
N ASN A 85 -4.47 8.78 7.44
CA ASN A 85 -4.40 7.78 6.37
C ASN A 85 -3.54 8.27 5.18
N GLY A 86 -3.69 9.54 4.75
CA GLY A 86 -2.88 10.12 3.68
C GLY A 86 -1.40 10.22 4.03
N MET A 87 -1.08 10.66 5.25
CA MET A 87 0.29 10.74 5.76
C MET A 87 0.94 9.36 5.82
N ALA A 88 0.23 8.36 6.38
CA ALA A 88 0.71 6.98 6.49
C ALA A 88 0.95 6.33 5.12
N TYR A 89 0.07 6.58 4.14
CA TYR A 89 0.25 6.11 2.77
C TYR A 89 1.53 6.65 2.13
N ILE A 90 1.81 7.95 2.31
CA ILE A 90 3.02 8.58 1.82
C ILE A 90 4.26 8.06 2.57
N GLN A 91 4.14 7.82 3.89
CA GLN A 91 5.21 7.23 4.69
C GLN A 91 5.54 5.81 4.21
N PHE A 92 4.53 4.98 3.95
CA PHE A 92 4.73 3.65 3.37
C PHE A 92 5.49 3.73 2.03
N ALA A 93 5.11 4.65 1.14
CA ALA A 93 5.81 4.87 -0.13
C ALA A 93 7.27 5.32 0.06
N LYS A 94 7.57 6.05 1.14
CA LYS A 94 8.92 6.53 1.48
C LYS A 94 9.80 5.42 2.04
N GLU A 95 9.28 4.61 2.94
CA GLU A 95 10.02 3.59 3.68
C GLU A 95 10.06 2.26 2.93
N GLU A 96 8.97 1.88 2.27
CA GLU A 96 8.77 0.60 1.58
C GLU A 96 8.64 0.76 0.06
N LYS A 97 9.56 1.53 -0.54
CA LYS A 97 9.49 1.95 -1.96
C LYS A 97 9.17 0.83 -2.94
N GLU A 98 9.84 -0.31 -2.81
CA GLU A 98 9.66 -1.42 -3.75
C GLU A 98 8.35 -2.19 -3.51
N LEU A 99 7.87 -2.24 -2.26
CA LEU A 99 6.54 -2.77 -1.96
C LEU A 99 5.44 -1.83 -2.44
N PHE A 100 5.62 -0.51 -2.29
CA PHE A 100 4.71 0.48 -2.85
C PHE A 100 4.60 0.35 -4.38
N LYS A 101 5.74 0.22 -5.08
CA LYS A 101 5.75 0.01 -6.53
C LYS A 101 5.06 -1.29 -6.92
N LEU A 102 5.28 -2.38 -6.18
CA LEU A 102 4.60 -3.66 -6.38
C LEU A 102 3.08 -3.53 -6.30
N LEU A 103 2.56 -2.74 -5.33
CA LEU A 103 1.11 -2.59 -5.11
C LEU A 103 0.45 -1.62 -6.07
N TYR A 104 1.09 -0.49 -6.35
CA TYR A 104 0.42 0.68 -6.92
C TYR A 104 1.01 1.17 -8.25
N MET A 105 2.13 0.61 -8.71
CA MET A 105 2.80 0.99 -9.96
C MET A 105 2.94 -0.20 -10.92
N CYS A 106 2.09 -1.21 -10.80
CA CYS A 106 1.98 -2.33 -11.73
C CYS A 106 0.81 -2.12 -12.71
N ASP A 107 0.87 -2.79 -13.85
CA ASP A 107 -0.26 -2.86 -14.77
C ASP A 107 -1.39 -3.68 -14.12
N ARG A 108 -2.56 -3.09 -14.05
CA ARG A 108 -3.78 -3.68 -13.48
C ARG A 108 -4.93 -3.69 -14.48
N SER A 109 -4.63 -3.53 -15.76
CA SER A 109 -5.64 -3.47 -16.83
C SER A 109 -6.52 -4.73 -16.92
N ASP A 110 -5.96 -5.88 -16.52
CA ASP A 110 -6.69 -7.16 -16.47
C ASP A 110 -7.46 -7.40 -15.17
N GLU A 111 -7.28 -6.53 -14.16
CA GLU A 111 -8.05 -6.63 -12.92
C GLU A 111 -9.41 -5.96 -13.11
N ALA A 112 -10.49 -6.70 -12.88
CA ALA A 112 -11.82 -6.10 -12.81
C ALA A 112 -11.82 -5.07 -11.66
N ILE A 113 -12.04 -3.80 -12.01
CA ILE A 113 -12.28 -2.75 -11.00
C ILE A 113 -13.55 -3.15 -10.26
N SER A 114 -13.40 -3.71 -9.07
CA SER A 114 -14.55 -3.99 -8.22
C SER A 114 -15.08 -2.67 -7.68
N GLU A 115 -16.11 -2.13 -8.35
CA GLU A 115 -16.96 -1.10 -7.74
C GLU A 115 -17.52 -1.69 -6.44
N GLY A 116 -17.27 -1.03 -5.30
CA GLY A 116 -17.77 -1.48 -4.00
C GLY A 116 -16.80 -2.38 -3.23
N SER A 117 -15.50 -2.09 -3.25
CA SER A 117 -14.59 -2.73 -2.30
C SER A 117 -14.88 -2.25 -0.87
N GLU A 118 -14.72 -3.14 0.11
CA GLU A 118 -14.86 -2.81 1.55
C GLU A 118 -14.00 -1.59 1.96
N LEU A 119 -12.91 -1.34 1.25
CA LEU A 119 -12.04 -0.19 1.43
C LEU A 119 -12.72 1.11 0.97
N THR A 120 -13.47 1.07 -0.13
CA THR A 120 -14.23 2.22 -0.66
C THR A 120 -15.31 2.64 0.33
N ASP A 121 -16.07 1.69 0.88
CA ASP A 121 -17.13 1.96 1.85
C ASP A 121 -16.57 2.57 3.15
N LYS A 122 -15.42 2.09 3.63
CA LYS A 122 -14.72 2.68 4.78
C LYS A 122 -14.29 4.12 4.50
N MET A 123 -13.74 4.38 3.32
CA MET A 123 -13.28 5.72 2.96
C MET A 123 -14.44 6.69 2.79
N GLU A 124 -15.57 6.28 2.18
CA GLU A 124 -16.76 7.08 2.11
C GLU A 124 -17.29 7.46 3.51
N THR A 125 -17.31 6.50 4.44
CA THR A 125 -17.67 6.77 5.84
C THR A 125 -16.74 7.79 6.49
N ILE A 126 -15.45 7.69 6.27
CA ILE A 126 -14.46 8.64 6.81
C ILE A 126 -14.65 10.02 6.17
N VAL A 127 -14.89 10.10 4.86
CA VAL A 127 -15.17 11.38 4.17
C VAL A 127 -16.43 12.01 4.73
N HIS A 128 -17.52 11.25 4.82
CA HIS A 128 -18.78 11.73 5.40
C HIS A 128 -18.59 12.32 6.81
N ASN A 129 -17.91 11.59 7.69
CA ASN A 129 -17.66 12.03 9.06
C ASN A 129 -16.81 13.32 9.16
N ASN A 130 -15.98 13.61 8.14
CA ASN A 130 -15.09 14.78 8.14
C ASN A 130 -15.65 15.98 7.36
N THR A 131 -16.52 15.74 6.38
CA THR A 131 -16.99 16.77 5.44
C THR A 131 -18.50 16.95 5.44
N GLY A 132 -19.26 15.93 5.85
CA GLY A 132 -20.72 15.86 5.70
C GLY A 132 -21.17 15.45 4.29
N LEU A 133 -20.25 15.22 3.34
CA LEU A 133 -20.57 14.82 1.97
C LEU A 133 -21.08 13.39 1.90
N GLU A 134 -21.96 13.11 0.94
CA GLU A 134 -22.56 11.80 0.71
C GLU A 134 -22.56 11.43 -0.79
N GLY A 135 -22.73 10.15 -1.09
CA GLY A 135 -22.94 9.65 -2.44
C GLY A 135 -21.81 10.01 -3.42
N SER A 136 -22.18 10.58 -4.57
CA SER A 136 -21.25 10.95 -5.64
C SER A 136 -20.21 11.98 -5.20
N ASP A 137 -20.62 12.93 -4.34
CA ASP A 137 -19.75 14.03 -3.91
C ASP A 137 -18.69 13.54 -2.93
N ALA A 138 -19.05 12.65 -2.01
CA ALA A 138 -18.08 11.98 -1.15
C ALA A 138 -17.05 11.15 -1.96
N LYS A 139 -17.52 10.44 -2.98
CA LYS A 139 -16.64 9.66 -3.89
C LYS A 139 -15.71 10.56 -4.67
N LEU A 140 -16.22 11.64 -5.26
CA LEU A 140 -15.41 12.58 -6.03
C LEU A 140 -14.37 13.26 -5.14
N PHE A 141 -14.77 13.77 -3.98
CA PHE A 141 -13.88 14.36 -3.00
C PHE A 141 -12.74 13.40 -2.61
N HIS A 142 -13.10 12.13 -2.34
CA HIS A 142 -12.10 11.12 -2.01
C HIS A 142 -11.15 10.86 -3.19
N LEU A 143 -11.65 10.73 -4.41
CA LEU A 143 -10.85 10.48 -5.60
C LEU A 143 -9.85 11.62 -5.87
N GLU A 144 -10.27 12.87 -5.73
CA GLU A 144 -9.41 14.05 -5.88
C GLU A 144 -8.30 14.07 -4.82
N MET A 145 -8.66 13.84 -3.55
CA MET A 145 -7.68 13.76 -2.46
C MET A 145 -6.73 12.57 -2.63
N TRP A 146 -7.26 11.40 -3.01
CA TRP A 146 -6.44 10.21 -3.24
C TRP A 146 -5.45 10.42 -4.39
N THR A 147 -5.89 11.01 -5.49
CA THR A 147 -5.02 11.34 -6.65
C THR A 147 -3.87 12.25 -6.22
N TYR A 148 -4.14 13.24 -5.37
CA TYR A 148 -3.13 14.15 -4.86
C TYR A 148 -2.12 13.43 -3.94
N VAL A 149 -2.61 12.65 -2.99
CA VAL A 149 -1.79 11.83 -2.07
C VAL A 149 -0.94 10.83 -2.84
N HIS A 150 -1.55 10.14 -3.82
CA HIS A 150 -0.87 9.16 -4.66
C HIS A 150 0.22 9.82 -5.54
N GLY A 151 -0.02 11.00 -6.05
CA GLY A 151 0.98 11.77 -6.78
C GLY A 151 2.22 12.05 -5.94
N ILE A 152 2.06 12.53 -4.71
CA ILE A 152 3.18 12.75 -3.77
C ILE A 152 3.90 11.43 -3.48
N ALA A 153 3.16 10.38 -3.14
CA ALA A 153 3.70 9.07 -2.82
C ALA A 153 4.53 8.48 -3.98
N THR A 154 4.03 8.61 -5.21
CA THR A 154 4.70 8.16 -6.43
C THR A 154 6.00 8.93 -6.68
N MET A 155 6.01 10.27 -6.51
CA MET A 155 7.23 11.08 -6.64
C MET A 155 8.30 10.65 -5.65
N ILE A 156 7.90 10.33 -4.41
CA ILE A 156 8.83 9.86 -3.37
C ILE A 156 9.33 8.45 -3.68
N ALA A 157 8.44 7.51 -4.03
CA ALA A 157 8.80 6.11 -4.30
C ALA A 157 9.75 5.98 -5.51
N THR A 158 9.59 6.86 -6.52
CA THR A 158 10.46 6.88 -7.70
C THR A 158 11.75 7.67 -7.50
N GLY A 159 11.87 8.38 -6.36
CA GLY A 159 13.03 9.26 -6.10
C GLY A 159 13.04 10.54 -6.96
N TYR A 160 11.90 10.85 -7.63
CA TYR A 160 11.78 12.06 -8.45
C TYR A 160 11.86 13.32 -7.60
N TYR A 161 11.23 13.33 -6.41
CA TYR A 161 11.28 14.43 -5.46
C TYR A 161 11.25 13.88 -4.02
N ASN A 162 12.01 14.52 -3.13
CA ASN A 162 12.01 14.19 -1.69
C ASN A 162 11.44 15.39 -0.93
N PHE A 163 10.14 15.33 -0.66
CA PHE A 163 9.43 16.36 0.09
C PHE A 163 9.81 16.32 1.57
N ASP A 164 9.88 17.50 2.18
CA ASP A 164 9.90 17.66 3.62
C ASP A 164 8.58 17.21 4.25
N TRP A 165 8.62 16.61 5.46
CA TRP A 165 7.43 16.02 6.09
C TRP A 165 6.41 17.08 6.52
N GLU A 166 6.89 18.22 7.03
CA GLU A 166 6.03 19.36 7.37
C GLU A 166 5.36 19.95 6.14
N LEU A 167 6.11 20.03 5.03
CA LEU A 167 5.59 20.49 3.76
C LEU A 167 4.49 19.55 3.25
N ILE A 168 4.69 18.24 3.29
CA ILE A 168 3.65 17.24 2.92
C ILE A 168 2.39 17.47 3.76
N SER A 169 2.54 17.56 5.09
CA SER A 169 1.45 17.79 6.02
C SER A 169 0.67 19.07 5.68
N LYS A 170 1.38 20.16 5.35
CA LYS A 170 0.78 21.42 4.91
C LYS A 170 0.05 21.26 3.57
N MET A 171 0.69 20.66 2.57
CA MET A 171 0.11 20.44 1.25
C MET A 171 -1.20 19.65 1.31
N LEU A 172 -1.28 18.59 2.13
CA LEU A 172 -2.51 17.83 2.32
C LEU A 172 -3.60 18.66 2.98
N THR A 173 -3.24 19.52 3.93
CA THR A 173 -4.21 20.42 4.57
C THR A 173 -4.73 21.47 3.59
N ASP A 174 -3.86 22.10 2.83
CA ASP A 174 -4.22 23.16 1.89
C ASP A 174 -5.17 22.62 0.79
N VAL A 175 -4.85 21.46 0.23
CA VAL A 175 -5.71 20.83 -0.79
C VAL A 175 -7.05 20.39 -0.22
N TYR A 176 -7.06 19.77 0.98
CA TYR A 176 -8.29 19.37 1.66
C TYR A 176 -9.21 20.56 1.89
N GLN A 177 -8.68 21.67 2.40
CA GLN A 177 -9.46 22.88 2.66
C GLN A 177 -9.96 23.54 1.36
N GLY A 178 -9.11 23.53 0.31
CA GLY A 178 -9.49 24.05 -1.00
C GLY A 178 -10.67 23.29 -1.62
N LEU A 179 -10.59 21.96 -1.60
CA LEU A 179 -11.68 21.10 -2.10
C LEU A 179 -12.95 21.26 -1.25
N LYS A 180 -12.83 21.23 0.08
CA LYS A 180 -13.99 21.36 0.98
C LYS A 180 -14.78 22.64 0.71
N LYS A 181 -14.11 23.76 0.45
CA LYS A 181 -14.78 25.04 0.16
C LYS A 181 -15.65 25.00 -1.08
N GLN A 182 -15.40 24.14 -2.05
CA GLN A 182 -16.24 24.03 -3.26
C GLN A 182 -17.64 23.53 -2.90
N TYR A 183 -17.75 22.66 -1.91
CA TYR A 183 -19.02 22.08 -1.45
C TYR A 183 -19.74 22.92 -0.38
N GLU A 184 -19.08 23.92 0.22
CA GLU A 184 -19.70 24.83 1.18
C GLU A 184 -20.39 26.02 0.49
N THR A 185 -20.21 26.18 -0.83
CA THR A 185 -20.68 27.35 -1.60
C THR A 185 -21.95 27.07 -2.40
N GLU A 186 -22.45 25.84 -2.38
CA GLU A 186 -23.72 25.41 -2.96
C GLU A 186 -24.81 25.25 -1.87
#